data_07542c9289fb1bf3611b09c83827b330
#
_entry.id   07542c9289fb1bf3611b09c83827b330
#
_cell.length_a   1.000
_cell.length_b   1.000
_cell.length_c   1.000
_cell.angle_alpha   90.00
_cell.angle_beta   90.00
_cell.angle_gamma   90.00
#
_symmetry.space_group_name_H-M   'P 1'
#
loop_
_entity.id
_entity.type
_entity.pdbx_description
1 polymer ?
#
loop_
_entity_poly.entity_id
_entity_poly.type
_entity_poly.pdbx_seq_one_letter_code
_entity_poly.pdbx_strand_id
1 'polypeptide(L)'
;MANPVSWALRKIKDLNDYIWHTPLSELSTRRSIFVKQLRIVVLAARGFFNDKVQIRASALTFYSVLSIVPLAAIAFAIAKGFGLEQNLTQQLTKSLESQKEVLNWLLPIAKNALNATNGGYIAGVGVIVLFWSVMSLLNHIENAFNHIWQIRISRPWYRKFTDYITIMLIAPVLLILSSSVTVFINTQLGDFIANAPILERFKGLISLLIQASPYFLIWLILTLLFLVMPNTKVKFKSAMIAGIVSGTILQMLQWFYIDLQFGISKLSMLYGSFAAIPLFILFLQMSWNVVLLGAELAFANQNVSRYEFESQALNISHYKKRLLTIVIMRMIIRNFISGEHPYSSEELSVQLKIPVRLVRDIIQDLNTAGLVSIVIISDSKERHFQPGMDVNMLTVSFVLSKLDRMGLDQKSVVQTREMDKINEILTKFEKCMAKSDHNLLIKDI
;
A
#
# COMPACT_ATOMS: atom_id res chain seq x y z
N MET A 1 29.71 -23.19 24.08
CA MET A 1 29.47 -23.02 22.65
C MET A 1 28.22 -22.20 22.48
N ALA A 2 28.31 -20.99 21.94
CA ALA A 2 27.12 -20.14 21.74
C ALA A 2 26.24 -20.76 20.66
N ASN A 3 24.96 -20.93 20.97
CA ASN A 3 23.96 -21.50 20.07
C ASN A 3 23.90 -20.64 18.77
N PRO A 4 24.17 -21.23 17.57
CA PRO A 4 24.23 -20.48 16.30
C PRO A 4 22.94 -19.69 16.02
N VAL A 5 21.80 -20.17 16.51
CA VAL A 5 20.50 -19.48 16.40
C VAL A 5 20.48 -18.19 17.24
N SER A 6 21.04 -18.20 18.46
CA SER A 6 21.08 -17.02 19.33
C SER A 6 22.05 -15.96 18.81
N TRP A 7 23.14 -16.35 18.15
CA TRP A 7 24.07 -15.44 17.50
C TRP A 7 23.41 -14.76 16.27
N ALA A 8 22.73 -15.53 15.42
CA ALA A 8 22.01 -15.01 14.28
C ALA A 8 20.90 -14.02 14.67
N LEU A 9 20.13 -14.35 15.71
CA LEU A 9 19.08 -13.48 16.24
C LEU A 9 19.63 -12.17 16.82
N ARG A 10 20.78 -12.22 17.54
CA ARG A 10 21.46 -10.99 18.01
C ARG A 10 21.92 -10.14 16.85
N LYS A 11 22.56 -10.73 15.84
CA LYS A 11 23.06 -10.00 14.66
C LYS A 11 21.92 -9.36 13.84
N ILE A 12 20.77 -10.03 13.75
CA ILE A 12 19.54 -9.48 13.12
C ILE A 12 19.00 -8.32 13.96
N LYS A 13 19.01 -8.43 15.28
CA LYS A 13 18.59 -7.36 16.19
C LYS A 13 19.51 -6.15 16.11
N ASP A 14 20.82 -6.37 16.17
CA ASP A 14 21.84 -5.31 16.06
C ASP A 14 21.77 -4.60 14.69
N LEU A 15 21.57 -5.35 13.61
CA LEU A 15 21.33 -4.80 12.27
C LEU A 15 20.03 -3.97 12.22
N ASN A 16 18.97 -4.48 12.83
CA ASN A 16 17.70 -3.76 12.90
C ASN A 16 17.84 -2.45 13.70
N ASP A 17 18.53 -2.51 14.84
CA ASP A 17 18.78 -1.33 15.68
C ASP A 17 19.67 -0.31 14.94
N TYR A 18 20.72 -0.75 14.25
CA TYR A 18 21.57 0.10 13.42
C TYR A 18 20.78 0.77 12.29
N ILE A 19 19.95 0.00 11.58
CA ILE A 19 19.16 0.50 10.45
C ILE A 19 18.17 1.59 10.90
N TRP A 20 17.54 1.47 12.07
CA TRP A 20 16.45 2.36 12.49
C TRP A 20 16.89 3.50 13.42
N HIS A 21 17.98 3.34 14.18
CA HIS A 21 18.43 4.34 15.16
C HIS A 21 19.49 5.31 14.63
N THR A 22 20.10 5.05 13.46
CA THR A 22 21.08 5.96 12.88
C THR A 22 20.40 7.04 12.05
N PRO A 23 20.47 8.34 12.43
CA PRO A 23 19.89 9.42 11.64
C PRO A 23 20.55 9.49 10.25
N LEU A 24 19.77 9.60 9.18
CA LEU A 24 20.29 9.70 7.81
C LEU A 24 21.13 10.97 7.61
N SER A 25 20.89 12.01 8.40
CA SER A 25 21.62 13.29 8.38
C SER A 25 23.08 13.18 8.83
N GLU A 26 23.43 12.16 9.62
CA GLU A 26 24.78 11.94 10.16
C GLU A 26 25.64 11.04 9.25
N LEU A 27 25.02 10.45 8.21
CA LEU A 27 25.69 9.54 7.30
C LEU A 27 26.20 10.26 6.05
N SER A 28 27.34 9.79 5.50
CA SER A 28 27.78 10.23 4.18
C SER A 28 26.73 9.92 3.11
N THR A 29 26.63 10.73 2.06
CA THR A 29 25.59 10.65 1.02
C THR A 29 25.38 9.23 0.46
N ARG A 30 26.48 8.50 0.18
CA ARG A 30 26.39 7.13 -0.33
C ARG A 30 25.81 6.15 0.70
N ARG A 31 26.25 6.25 1.98
CA ARG A 31 25.74 5.41 3.06
C ARG A 31 24.28 5.73 3.39
N SER A 32 23.91 7.00 3.36
CA SER A 32 22.53 7.45 3.56
C SER A 32 21.58 6.84 2.52
N ILE A 33 21.96 6.86 1.23
CA ILE A 33 21.17 6.23 0.16
C ILE A 33 21.04 4.72 0.39
N PHE A 34 22.13 4.04 0.70
CA PHE A 34 22.12 2.58 0.93
C PHE A 34 21.22 2.20 2.13
N VAL A 35 21.40 2.88 3.27
CA VAL A 35 20.57 2.64 4.48
C VAL A 35 19.09 2.92 4.19
N LYS A 36 18.79 3.98 3.43
CA LYS A 36 17.42 4.28 3.02
C LYS A 36 16.82 3.17 2.17
N GLN A 37 17.55 2.64 1.17
CA GLN A 37 17.06 1.52 0.36
C GLN A 37 16.85 0.25 1.20
N LEU A 38 17.77 -0.03 2.12
CA LEU A 38 17.63 -1.16 3.03
C LEU A 38 16.38 -1.02 3.93
N ARG A 39 16.11 0.19 4.45
CA ARG A 39 14.89 0.50 5.20
C ARG A 39 13.63 0.24 4.39
N ILE A 40 13.62 0.66 3.12
CA ILE A 40 12.48 0.45 2.22
C ILE A 40 12.21 -1.04 2.04
N VAL A 41 13.24 -1.85 1.78
CA VAL A 41 13.11 -3.30 1.61
C VAL A 41 12.63 -3.97 2.89
N VAL A 42 13.22 -3.62 4.04
CA VAL A 42 12.81 -4.17 5.35
C VAL A 42 11.36 -3.79 5.68
N LEU A 43 10.96 -2.54 5.38
CA LEU A 43 9.61 -2.07 5.61
C LEU A 43 8.60 -2.79 4.73
N ALA A 44 8.90 -2.95 3.43
CA ALA A 44 8.06 -3.69 2.49
C ALA A 44 7.94 -5.17 2.90
N ALA A 45 9.03 -5.80 3.31
CA ALA A 45 9.01 -7.18 3.81
C ALA A 45 8.15 -7.33 5.08
N ARG A 46 8.28 -6.39 6.04
CA ARG A 46 7.42 -6.38 7.24
C ARG A 46 5.95 -6.16 6.89
N GLY A 47 5.65 -5.22 6.00
CA GLY A 47 4.29 -4.98 5.49
C GLY A 47 3.72 -6.26 4.88
N PHE A 48 4.47 -6.94 4.01
CA PHE A 48 4.06 -8.18 3.37
C PHE A 48 3.54 -9.24 4.36
N PHE A 49 4.24 -9.42 5.49
CA PHE A 49 3.83 -10.38 6.52
C PHE A 49 2.71 -9.83 7.43
N ASN A 50 2.82 -8.59 7.89
CA ASN A 50 1.87 -7.98 8.82
C ASN A 50 0.49 -7.77 8.19
N ASP A 51 0.45 -7.34 6.94
CA ASP A 51 -0.79 -7.09 6.19
C ASP A 51 -1.36 -8.36 5.56
N LYS A 52 -0.73 -9.52 5.88
CA LYS A 52 -1.18 -10.84 5.42
C LYS A 52 -1.36 -10.89 3.91
N VAL A 53 -0.40 -10.32 3.17
CA VAL A 53 -0.44 -10.18 1.70
C VAL A 53 -0.72 -11.51 1.03
N GLN A 54 -0.15 -12.61 1.52
CA GLN A 54 -0.33 -13.94 0.97
C GLN A 54 -1.80 -14.40 0.96
N ILE A 55 -2.56 -14.11 2.02
CA ILE A 55 -4.00 -14.43 2.10
C ILE A 55 -4.79 -13.58 1.11
N ARG A 56 -4.43 -12.30 0.95
CA ARG A 56 -5.07 -11.41 -0.03
C ARG A 56 -4.76 -11.84 -1.46
N ALA A 57 -3.53 -12.24 -1.75
CA ALA A 57 -3.15 -12.79 -3.04
C ALA A 57 -3.96 -14.04 -3.37
N SER A 58 -4.21 -14.93 -2.39
CA SER A 58 -5.06 -16.11 -2.58
C SER A 58 -6.51 -15.74 -2.92
N ALA A 59 -7.07 -14.76 -2.23
CA ALA A 59 -8.40 -14.25 -2.55
C ALA A 59 -8.44 -13.64 -3.95
N LEU A 60 -7.45 -12.82 -4.32
CA LEU A 60 -7.37 -12.23 -5.65
C LEU A 60 -7.20 -13.30 -6.75
N THR A 61 -6.43 -14.34 -6.49
CA THR A 61 -6.29 -15.48 -7.40
C THR A 61 -7.63 -16.16 -7.64
N PHE A 62 -8.38 -16.45 -6.58
CA PHE A 62 -9.73 -17.03 -6.69
C PHE A 62 -10.66 -16.17 -7.53
N TYR A 63 -10.76 -14.87 -7.20
CA TYR A 63 -11.62 -13.95 -7.96
C TYR A 63 -11.12 -13.73 -9.40
N SER A 64 -9.82 -13.77 -9.65
CA SER A 64 -9.27 -13.69 -11.00
C SER A 64 -9.68 -14.90 -11.84
N VAL A 65 -9.53 -16.12 -11.32
CA VAL A 65 -9.97 -17.35 -12.01
C VAL A 65 -11.47 -17.31 -12.29
N LEU A 66 -12.27 -16.88 -11.32
CA LEU A 66 -13.73 -16.77 -11.47
C LEU A 66 -14.11 -15.71 -12.52
N SER A 67 -13.35 -14.63 -12.62
CA SER A 67 -13.67 -13.50 -13.51
C SER A 67 -12.99 -13.60 -14.88
N ILE A 68 -12.14 -14.61 -15.15
CA ILE A 68 -11.39 -14.71 -16.42
C ILE A 68 -12.32 -14.89 -17.62
N VAL A 69 -13.35 -15.69 -17.49
CA VAL A 69 -14.36 -15.91 -18.55
C VAL A 69 -15.22 -14.65 -18.76
N PRO A 70 -15.82 -14.05 -17.71
CA PRO A 70 -16.48 -12.75 -17.79
C PRO A 70 -15.65 -11.66 -18.44
N LEU A 71 -14.40 -11.53 -18.02
CA LEU A 71 -13.49 -10.50 -18.54
C LEU A 71 -13.21 -10.71 -20.04
N ALA A 72 -12.93 -11.95 -20.45
CA ALA A 72 -12.72 -12.29 -21.84
C ALA A 72 -13.99 -12.04 -22.68
N ALA A 73 -15.16 -12.41 -22.20
CA ALA A 73 -16.43 -12.16 -22.90
C ALA A 73 -16.69 -10.66 -23.11
N ILE A 74 -16.44 -9.82 -22.11
CA ILE A 74 -16.56 -8.36 -22.23
C ILE A 74 -15.51 -7.83 -23.22
N ALA A 75 -14.27 -8.27 -23.16
CA ALA A 75 -13.22 -7.87 -24.10
C ALA A 75 -13.57 -8.21 -25.53
N PHE A 76 -14.10 -9.44 -25.78
CA PHE A 76 -14.57 -9.83 -27.12
C PHE A 76 -15.80 -9.04 -27.57
N ALA A 77 -16.74 -8.71 -26.67
CA ALA A 77 -17.89 -7.88 -26.99
C ALA A 77 -17.47 -6.48 -27.44
N ILE A 78 -16.53 -5.87 -26.72
CA ILE A 78 -15.95 -4.56 -27.08
C ILE A 78 -15.21 -4.65 -28.41
N ALA A 79 -14.31 -5.64 -28.58
CA ALA A 79 -13.54 -5.84 -29.81
C ALA A 79 -14.47 -6.04 -31.02
N LYS A 80 -15.55 -6.81 -30.87
CA LYS A 80 -16.57 -7.03 -31.92
C LYS A 80 -17.29 -5.74 -32.26
N GLY A 81 -17.66 -4.90 -31.28
CA GLY A 81 -18.29 -3.59 -31.51
C GLY A 81 -17.40 -2.65 -32.33
N PHE A 82 -16.09 -2.77 -32.25
CA PHE A 82 -15.11 -2.00 -33.04
C PHE A 82 -14.60 -2.73 -34.29
N GLY A 83 -15.10 -3.93 -34.61
CA GLY A 83 -14.61 -4.74 -35.75
C GLY A 83 -13.22 -5.33 -35.56
N LEU A 84 -12.72 -5.42 -34.33
CA LEU A 84 -11.34 -5.82 -33.96
C LEU A 84 -11.26 -7.23 -33.38
N GLU A 85 -12.29 -8.07 -33.54
CA GLU A 85 -12.37 -9.40 -32.95
C GLU A 85 -11.21 -10.33 -33.41
N GLN A 86 -10.86 -10.26 -34.69
CA GLN A 86 -9.76 -11.07 -35.24
C GLN A 86 -8.40 -10.67 -34.65
N ASN A 87 -8.17 -9.37 -34.51
CA ASN A 87 -6.95 -8.82 -33.92
C ASN A 87 -6.80 -9.26 -32.45
N LEU A 88 -7.90 -9.16 -31.67
CA LEU A 88 -7.90 -9.62 -30.27
C LEU A 88 -7.61 -11.13 -30.17
N THR A 89 -8.24 -11.94 -31.04
CA THR A 89 -8.02 -13.39 -31.07
C THR A 89 -6.55 -13.73 -31.39
N GLN A 90 -5.97 -13.10 -32.42
CA GLN A 90 -4.56 -13.31 -32.76
C GLN A 90 -3.63 -12.88 -31.63
N GLN A 91 -3.92 -11.77 -30.99
CA GLN A 91 -3.12 -11.25 -29.89
C GLN A 91 -3.16 -12.18 -28.68
N LEU A 92 -4.35 -12.63 -28.27
CA LEU A 92 -4.48 -13.58 -27.17
C LEU A 92 -3.76 -14.88 -27.47
N THR A 93 -3.87 -15.40 -28.70
CA THR A 93 -3.17 -16.60 -29.13
C THR A 93 -1.65 -16.43 -29.05
N LYS A 94 -1.12 -15.29 -29.48
CA LYS A 94 0.31 -14.98 -29.41
C LYS A 94 0.80 -14.73 -27.97
N SER A 95 0.04 -13.98 -27.18
CA SER A 95 0.42 -13.63 -25.81
C SER A 95 0.31 -14.81 -24.83
N LEU A 96 -0.60 -15.74 -25.09
CA LEU A 96 -0.82 -16.94 -24.29
C LEU A 96 -0.29 -18.21 -24.99
N GLU A 97 0.67 -18.05 -25.89
CA GLU A 97 1.25 -19.19 -26.65
C GLU A 97 1.85 -20.23 -25.72
N SER A 98 2.46 -19.82 -24.62
CA SER A 98 2.96 -20.70 -23.56
C SER A 98 1.86 -21.35 -22.72
N GLN A 99 0.60 -20.91 -22.85
CA GLN A 99 -0.56 -21.37 -22.09
C GLN A 99 -1.70 -21.86 -23.01
N LYS A 100 -1.33 -22.57 -24.07
CA LYS A 100 -2.26 -23.03 -25.13
C LYS A 100 -3.47 -23.79 -24.60
N GLU A 101 -3.30 -24.57 -23.55
CA GLU A 101 -4.38 -25.37 -22.95
C GLU A 101 -5.42 -24.46 -22.27
N VAL A 102 -4.96 -23.43 -21.52
CA VAL A 102 -5.85 -22.42 -20.91
C VAL A 102 -6.56 -21.62 -22.00
N LEU A 103 -5.84 -21.25 -23.06
CA LEU A 103 -6.40 -20.51 -24.19
C LEU A 103 -7.48 -21.33 -24.92
N ASN A 104 -7.19 -22.62 -25.24
CA ASN A 104 -8.13 -23.52 -25.90
C ASN A 104 -9.39 -23.77 -25.10
N TRP A 105 -9.30 -23.72 -23.79
CA TRP A 105 -10.46 -23.81 -22.90
C TRP A 105 -11.22 -22.48 -22.80
N LEU A 106 -10.51 -21.35 -22.69
CA LEU A 106 -11.09 -20.02 -22.47
C LEU A 106 -11.81 -19.46 -23.70
N LEU A 107 -11.19 -19.55 -24.90
CA LEU A 107 -11.70 -18.93 -26.11
C LEU A 107 -13.11 -19.43 -26.53
N PRO A 108 -13.38 -20.73 -26.55
CA PRO A 108 -14.72 -21.22 -26.89
C PRO A 108 -15.77 -20.78 -25.88
N ILE A 109 -15.43 -20.81 -24.58
CA ILE A 109 -16.36 -20.42 -23.50
C ILE A 109 -16.69 -18.92 -23.59
N ALA A 110 -15.66 -18.07 -23.78
CA ALA A 110 -15.84 -16.63 -23.92
C ALA A 110 -16.67 -16.26 -25.17
N LYS A 111 -16.42 -16.92 -26.33
CA LYS A 111 -17.19 -16.72 -27.55
C LYS A 111 -18.64 -17.24 -27.40
N ASN A 112 -18.82 -18.39 -26.79
CA ASN A 112 -20.17 -18.92 -26.52
C ASN A 112 -20.95 -18.04 -25.56
N ALA A 113 -20.34 -17.53 -24.50
CA ALA A 113 -20.94 -16.57 -23.58
C ALA A 113 -21.40 -15.30 -24.30
N LEU A 114 -20.59 -14.80 -25.26
CA LEU A 114 -20.95 -13.68 -26.12
C LEU A 114 -22.12 -14.00 -27.06
N ASN A 115 -22.13 -15.17 -27.69
CA ASN A 115 -23.18 -15.58 -28.60
C ASN A 115 -24.51 -15.88 -27.88
N ALA A 116 -24.45 -16.39 -26.65
CA ALA A 116 -25.61 -16.63 -25.80
C ALA A 116 -26.35 -15.32 -25.45
N THR A 117 -25.69 -14.16 -25.56
CA THR A 117 -26.34 -12.86 -25.32
C THR A 117 -27.32 -12.43 -26.42
N ASN A 118 -27.45 -13.16 -27.53
CA ASN A 118 -28.39 -12.87 -28.61
C ASN A 118 -29.82 -13.37 -28.34
N GLY A 119 -30.13 -13.95 -27.19
CA GLY A 119 -31.39 -14.65 -26.90
C GLY A 119 -32.25 -14.10 -25.73
N GLY A 120 -32.73 -12.87 -25.79
CA GLY A 120 -33.83 -12.41 -24.91
C GLY A 120 -33.47 -12.23 -23.42
N TYR A 121 -34.40 -12.52 -22.51
CA TYR A 121 -34.27 -12.26 -21.05
C TYR A 121 -33.07 -12.97 -20.39
N ILE A 122 -32.77 -14.20 -20.78
CA ILE A 122 -31.64 -14.99 -20.26
C ILE A 122 -30.29 -14.30 -20.59
N ALA A 123 -30.20 -13.67 -21.74
CA ALA A 123 -29.05 -12.90 -22.18
C ALA A 123 -28.79 -11.69 -21.26
N GLY A 124 -29.83 -10.94 -20.92
CA GLY A 124 -29.73 -9.79 -20.02
C GLY A 124 -29.20 -10.16 -18.63
N VAL A 125 -29.71 -11.23 -18.04
CA VAL A 125 -29.22 -11.74 -16.75
C VAL A 125 -27.77 -12.19 -16.84
N GLY A 126 -27.35 -12.88 -17.94
CA GLY A 126 -25.99 -13.29 -18.17
C GLY A 126 -25.02 -12.11 -18.21
N VAL A 127 -25.35 -11.03 -18.93
CA VAL A 127 -24.53 -9.80 -18.98
C VAL A 127 -24.37 -9.16 -17.61
N ILE A 128 -25.43 -9.09 -16.81
CA ILE A 128 -25.37 -8.55 -15.43
C ILE A 128 -24.42 -9.40 -14.57
N VAL A 129 -24.50 -10.71 -14.64
CA VAL A 129 -23.61 -11.62 -13.88
C VAL A 129 -22.14 -11.47 -14.31
N LEU A 130 -21.90 -11.37 -15.63
CA LEU A 130 -20.54 -11.13 -16.15
C LEU A 130 -19.96 -9.81 -15.63
N PHE A 131 -20.77 -8.75 -15.73
CA PHE A 131 -20.40 -7.41 -15.25
C PHE A 131 -20.13 -7.41 -13.74
N TRP A 132 -21.02 -8.01 -12.96
CA TRP A 132 -20.88 -8.13 -11.50
C TRP A 132 -19.60 -8.87 -11.11
N SER A 133 -19.23 -9.94 -11.81
CA SER A 133 -18.02 -10.71 -11.54
C SER A 133 -16.75 -9.88 -11.71
N VAL A 134 -16.68 -9.06 -12.79
CA VAL A 134 -15.53 -8.19 -13.02
C VAL A 134 -15.49 -7.03 -12.01
N MET A 135 -16.65 -6.46 -11.69
CA MET A 135 -16.76 -5.43 -10.63
C MET A 135 -16.28 -5.94 -9.28
N SER A 136 -16.65 -7.20 -8.96
CA SER A 136 -16.22 -7.86 -7.72
C SER A 136 -14.70 -8.03 -7.68
N LEU A 137 -14.07 -8.50 -8.76
CA LEU A 137 -12.61 -8.60 -8.85
C LEU A 137 -11.93 -7.25 -8.61
N LEU A 138 -12.36 -6.20 -9.32
CA LEU A 138 -11.77 -4.85 -9.18
C LEU A 138 -11.95 -4.29 -7.76
N ASN A 139 -13.09 -4.55 -7.12
CA ASN A 139 -13.33 -4.17 -5.73
C ASN A 139 -12.39 -4.91 -4.76
N HIS A 140 -12.12 -6.20 -4.98
CA HIS A 140 -11.16 -6.96 -4.17
C HIS A 140 -9.72 -6.46 -4.37
N ILE A 141 -9.35 -6.09 -5.60
CA ILE A 141 -8.05 -5.46 -5.90
C ILE A 141 -7.95 -4.13 -5.13
N GLU A 142 -8.93 -3.23 -5.27
CA GLU A 142 -8.94 -1.95 -4.55
C GLU A 142 -8.83 -2.14 -3.03
N ASN A 143 -9.58 -3.09 -2.47
CA ASN A 143 -9.57 -3.37 -1.03
C ASN A 143 -8.20 -3.88 -0.55
N ALA A 144 -7.51 -4.72 -1.34
CA ALA A 144 -6.17 -5.18 -1.02
C ALA A 144 -5.18 -4.00 -1.00
N PHE A 145 -5.23 -3.14 -2.02
CA PHE A 145 -4.40 -1.95 -2.09
C PHE A 145 -4.69 -0.94 -0.98
N ASN A 146 -5.98 -0.66 -0.71
CA ASN A 146 -6.37 0.25 0.36
C ASN A 146 -5.90 -0.25 1.73
N HIS A 147 -5.85 -1.56 1.96
CA HIS A 147 -5.32 -2.12 3.20
C HIS A 147 -3.81 -1.87 3.34
N ILE A 148 -3.02 -2.16 2.29
CA ILE A 148 -1.57 -1.89 2.26
C ILE A 148 -1.29 -0.40 2.50
N TRP A 149 -2.12 0.48 1.92
CA TRP A 149 -2.02 1.93 2.10
C TRP A 149 -2.66 2.43 3.40
N GLN A 150 -3.14 1.54 4.28
CA GLN A 150 -3.76 1.84 5.57
C GLN A 150 -4.94 2.82 5.46
N ILE A 151 -5.71 2.72 4.37
CA ILE A 151 -6.86 3.58 4.08
C ILE A 151 -8.09 2.96 4.74
N ARG A 152 -8.72 3.71 5.65
CA ARG A 152 -9.93 3.26 6.38
C ARG A 152 -11.23 3.53 5.63
N ILE A 153 -11.25 4.49 4.72
CA ILE A 153 -12.46 4.93 4.02
C ILE A 153 -12.34 4.51 2.55
N SER A 154 -13.22 3.60 2.13
CA SER A 154 -13.34 3.18 0.72
C SER A 154 -13.96 4.31 -0.12
N ARG A 155 -13.74 4.26 -1.44
CA ARG A 155 -14.45 5.13 -2.38
C ARG A 155 -15.96 4.89 -2.28
N PRO A 156 -16.81 5.93 -2.44
CA PRO A 156 -18.26 5.75 -2.51
C PRO A 156 -18.62 4.91 -3.74
N TRP A 157 -19.72 4.13 -3.64
CA TRP A 157 -20.08 3.12 -4.64
C TRP A 157 -20.24 3.66 -6.06
N TYR A 158 -20.79 4.88 -6.23
CA TYR A 158 -20.98 5.51 -7.53
C TYR A 158 -19.64 5.81 -8.23
N ARG A 159 -18.63 6.22 -7.47
CA ARG A 159 -17.28 6.49 -8.00
C ARG A 159 -16.57 5.19 -8.39
N LYS A 160 -16.72 4.13 -7.55
CA LYS A 160 -16.21 2.80 -7.91
C LYS A 160 -16.80 2.31 -9.23
N PHE A 161 -18.11 2.46 -9.38
CA PHE A 161 -18.83 2.08 -10.60
C PHE A 161 -18.28 2.78 -11.84
N THR A 162 -18.15 4.11 -11.79
CA THR A 162 -17.61 4.91 -12.89
C THR A 162 -16.15 4.53 -13.21
N ASP A 163 -15.30 4.45 -12.19
CA ASP A 163 -13.87 4.14 -12.37
C ASP A 163 -13.70 2.72 -12.97
N TYR A 164 -14.48 1.74 -12.49
CA TYR A 164 -14.38 0.36 -12.95
C TYR A 164 -14.91 0.15 -14.36
N ILE A 165 -16.03 0.80 -14.73
CA ILE A 165 -16.51 0.81 -16.12
C ILE A 165 -15.45 1.42 -17.04
N THR A 166 -14.83 2.50 -16.63
CA THR A 166 -13.79 3.16 -17.41
C THR A 166 -12.62 2.19 -17.65
N ILE A 167 -12.16 1.47 -16.62
CA ILE A 167 -11.10 0.48 -16.75
C ILE A 167 -11.54 -0.67 -17.67
N MET A 168 -12.76 -1.18 -17.51
CA MET A 168 -13.29 -2.28 -18.33
C MET A 168 -13.38 -1.93 -19.82
N LEU A 169 -13.72 -0.68 -20.14
CA LEU A 169 -13.83 -0.20 -21.53
C LEU A 169 -12.45 0.12 -22.13
N ILE A 170 -11.60 0.77 -21.37
CA ILE A 170 -10.29 1.24 -21.86
C ILE A 170 -9.27 0.11 -21.96
N ALA A 171 -9.24 -0.82 -21.01
CA ALA A 171 -8.20 -1.86 -20.97
C ALA A 171 -8.15 -2.74 -22.24
N PRO A 172 -9.27 -3.28 -22.79
CA PRO A 172 -9.24 -4.03 -24.03
C PRO A 172 -8.79 -3.20 -25.23
N VAL A 173 -9.21 -1.94 -25.31
CA VAL A 173 -8.82 -1.01 -26.38
C VAL A 173 -7.31 -0.74 -26.32
N LEU A 174 -6.75 -0.49 -25.13
CA LEU A 174 -5.31 -0.32 -24.95
C LEU A 174 -4.51 -1.58 -25.30
N LEU A 175 -5.03 -2.77 -24.95
CA LEU A 175 -4.39 -4.03 -25.34
C LEU A 175 -4.33 -4.20 -26.84
N ILE A 176 -5.41 -3.92 -27.56
CA ILE A 176 -5.47 -4.00 -29.02
C ILE A 176 -4.53 -2.97 -29.67
N LEU A 177 -4.56 -1.72 -29.19
CA LEU A 177 -3.67 -0.66 -29.70
C LEU A 177 -2.20 -1.01 -29.45
N SER A 178 -1.87 -1.53 -28.27
CA SER A 178 -0.50 -1.95 -27.94
C SER A 178 0.05 -3.00 -28.91
N SER A 179 -0.77 -3.99 -29.29
CA SER A 179 -0.31 -4.99 -30.26
C SER A 179 -0.22 -4.45 -31.68
N SER A 180 -1.15 -3.58 -32.07
CA SER A 180 -1.10 -2.94 -33.38
C SER A 180 0.17 -2.10 -33.54
N VAL A 181 0.60 -1.40 -32.49
CA VAL A 181 1.88 -0.68 -32.45
C VAL A 181 3.06 -1.64 -32.57
N THR A 182 3.04 -2.76 -31.87
CA THR A 182 4.12 -3.75 -31.94
C THR A 182 4.23 -4.39 -33.33
N VAL A 183 3.11 -4.71 -33.97
CA VAL A 183 3.08 -5.24 -35.35
C VAL A 183 3.58 -4.18 -36.34
N PHE A 184 3.09 -2.93 -36.21
CA PHE A 184 3.52 -1.82 -37.05
C PHE A 184 5.03 -1.56 -36.93
N ILE A 185 5.57 -1.57 -35.71
CA ILE A 185 7.01 -1.43 -35.46
C ILE A 185 7.79 -2.58 -36.13
N ASN A 186 7.35 -3.82 -35.97
CA ASN A 186 8.08 -4.99 -36.54
C ASN A 186 8.01 -5.07 -38.05
N THR A 187 6.92 -4.63 -38.70
CA THR A 187 6.75 -4.68 -40.15
C THR A 187 7.28 -3.44 -40.86
N GLN A 188 6.88 -2.26 -40.41
CA GLN A 188 7.21 -1.00 -41.12
C GLN A 188 8.61 -0.49 -40.77
N LEU A 189 9.07 -0.65 -39.51
CA LEU A 189 10.45 -0.26 -39.16
C LEU A 189 11.51 -1.09 -39.81
N GLY A 190 11.23 -2.37 -40.11
CA GLY A 190 12.11 -3.23 -40.92
C GLY A 190 12.39 -2.63 -42.30
N ASP A 191 11.33 -2.20 -42.97
CA ASP A 191 11.41 -1.60 -44.30
C ASP A 191 11.99 -0.15 -44.25
N PHE A 192 11.66 0.61 -43.24
CA PHE A 192 12.24 1.95 -43.01
C PHE A 192 13.75 1.90 -42.72
N ILE A 193 14.21 0.92 -41.92
CA ILE A 193 15.63 0.74 -41.59
C ILE A 193 16.40 0.32 -42.83
N ALA A 194 15.82 -0.58 -43.66
CA ALA A 194 16.44 -1.04 -44.90
C ALA A 194 16.63 0.09 -45.92
N ASN A 195 15.77 1.11 -45.92
CA ASN A 195 15.79 2.24 -46.86
C ASN A 195 16.53 3.50 -46.33
N ALA A 196 17.02 3.52 -45.09
CA ALA A 196 17.71 4.65 -44.51
C ALA A 196 19.12 4.29 -44.00
N PRO A 197 20.19 4.67 -44.71
CA PRO A 197 21.57 4.29 -44.37
C PRO A 197 22.03 4.75 -42.98
N ILE A 198 21.45 5.83 -42.47
CA ILE A 198 21.71 6.37 -41.12
C ILE A 198 21.12 5.48 -40.03
N LEU A 199 19.94 4.91 -40.25
CA LEU A 199 19.24 4.02 -39.30
C LEU A 199 19.86 2.61 -39.26
N GLU A 200 20.53 2.18 -40.31
CA GLU A 200 21.26 0.90 -40.34
C GLU A 200 22.37 0.86 -39.27
N ARG A 201 23.00 1.98 -38.99
CA ARG A 201 24.02 2.13 -37.93
C ARG A 201 23.43 1.94 -36.52
N PHE A 202 22.13 2.19 -36.33
CA PHE A 202 21.39 2.05 -35.09
C PHE A 202 20.49 0.81 -35.02
N LYS A 203 20.57 -0.07 -36.04
CA LYS A 203 19.74 -1.29 -36.13
C LYS A 203 19.81 -2.15 -34.87
N GLY A 204 21.00 -2.30 -34.27
CA GLY A 204 21.18 -3.05 -33.04
C GLY A 204 20.47 -2.40 -31.83
N LEU A 205 20.54 -1.09 -31.72
CA LEU A 205 19.86 -0.34 -30.66
C LEU A 205 18.34 -0.38 -30.81
N ILE A 206 17.86 -0.21 -32.04
CA ILE A 206 16.43 -0.27 -32.35
C ILE A 206 15.87 -1.67 -32.09
N SER A 207 16.56 -2.72 -32.51
CA SER A 207 16.23 -4.12 -32.25
C SER A 207 16.14 -4.39 -30.74
N LEU A 208 17.11 -3.89 -29.97
CA LEU A 208 17.12 -4.03 -28.51
C LEU A 208 15.94 -3.30 -27.85
N LEU A 209 15.59 -2.08 -28.30
CA LEU A 209 14.44 -1.33 -27.80
C LEU A 209 13.12 -2.04 -28.13
N ILE A 210 12.99 -2.63 -29.31
CA ILE A 210 11.81 -3.41 -29.69
C ILE A 210 11.68 -4.66 -28.84
N GLN A 211 12.78 -5.38 -28.60
CA GLN A 211 12.79 -6.57 -27.72
C GLN A 211 12.51 -6.21 -26.26
N ALA A 212 12.91 -5.02 -25.81
CA ALA A 212 12.64 -4.52 -24.47
C ALA A 212 11.21 -3.96 -24.28
N SER A 213 10.47 -3.71 -25.37
CA SER A 213 9.13 -3.08 -25.32
C SER A 213 8.12 -3.80 -24.43
N PRO A 214 8.03 -5.15 -24.38
CA PRO A 214 7.12 -5.85 -23.48
C PRO A 214 7.43 -5.60 -22.00
N TYR A 215 8.72 -5.45 -21.65
CA TYR A 215 9.14 -5.15 -20.28
C TYR A 215 8.70 -3.74 -19.87
N PHE A 216 8.87 -2.75 -20.74
CA PHE A 216 8.41 -1.39 -20.51
C PHE A 216 6.90 -1.31 -20.33
N LEU A 217 6.14 -2.08 -21.11
CA LEU A 217 4.69 -2.13 -21.03
C LEU A 217 4.23 -2.63 -19.65
N ILE A 218 4.83 -3.73 -19.15
CA ILE A 218 4.50 -4.27 -17.83
C ILE A 218 4.88 -3.29 -16.72
N TRP A 219 6.06 -2.64 -16.80
CA TRP A 219 6.45 -1.61 -15.87
C TRP A 219 5.46 -0.45 -15.84
N LEU A 220 4.98 -0.01 -17.00
CA LEU A 220 3.99 1.05 -17.14
C LEU A 220 2.64 0.63 -16.54
N ILE A 221 2.14 -0.57 -16.89
CA ILE A 221 0.86 -1.09 -16.38
C ILE A 221 0.89 -1.19 -14.86
N LEU A 222 1.96 -1.76 -14.26
CA LEU A 222 2.09 -1.87 -12.82
C LEU A 222 2.25 -0.50 -12.16
N THR A 223 2.98 0.43 -12.78
CA THR A 223 3.07 1.81 -12.28
C THR A 223 1.71 2.48 -12.23
N LEU A 224 0.91 2.35 -13.30
CA LEU A 224 -0.46 2.86 -13.35
C LEU A 224 -1.37 2.19 -12.33
N LEU A 225 -1.25 0.86 -12.17
CA LEU A 225 -1.99 0.10 -11.17
C LEU A 225 -1.71 0.64 -9.75
N PHE A 226 -0.43 0.87 -9.42
CA PHE A 226 -0.01 1.40 -8.11
C PHE A 226 -0.44 2.86 -7.88
N LEU A 227 -0.63 3.64 -8.94
CA LEU A 227 -1.12 5.01 -8.86
C LEU A 227 -2.63 5.10 -8.70
N VAL A 228 -3.37 4.27 -9.45
CA VAL A 228 -4.82 4.42 -9.64
C VAL A 228 -5.61 3.63 -8.60
N MET A 229 -5.15 2.42 -8.24
CA MET A 229 -5.92 1.52 -7.37
C MET A 229 -6.08 2.03 -5.93
N PRO A 230 -5.05 2.55 -5.24
CA PRO A 230 -5.22 3.06 -3.88
C PRO A 230 -6.11 4.29 -3.85
N ASN A 231 -7.02 4.39 -2.87
CA ASN A 231 -7.83 5.60 -2.66
C ASN A 231 -7.03 6.70 -1.92
N THR A 232 -5.83 7.00 -2.39
CA THR A 232 -4.95 8.03 -1.84
C THR A 232 -4.02 8.61 -2.90
N LYS A 233 -3.37 9.73 -2.58
CA LYS A 233 -2.37 10.33 -3.49
C LYS A 233 -1.05 9.59 -3.40
N VAL A 234 -0.76 8.78 -4.40
CA VAL A 234 0.52 8.07 -4.54
C VAL A 234 1.49 8.95 -5.34
N LYS A 235 2.74 9.09 -4.88
CA LYS A 235 3.79 9.81 -5.60
C LYS A 235 4.23 8.99 -6.82
N PHE A 236 4.23 9.61 -8.01
CA PHE A 236 4.64 8.95 -9.26
C PHE A 236 5.98 8.24 -9.15
N LYS A 237 7.00 8.87 -8.54
CA LYS A 237 8.33 8.28 -8.35
C LYS A 237 8.30 6.98 -7.55
N SER A 238 7.46 6.90 -6.51
CA SER A 238 7.35 5.70 -5.67
C SER A 238 6.64 4.57 -6.42
N ALA A 239 5.58 4.89 -7.15
CA ALA A 239 4.86 3.92 -7.99
C ALA A 239 5.75 3.40 -9.13
N MET A 240 6.52 4.27 -9.78
CA MET A 240 7.42 3.91 -10.88
C MET A 240 8.54 2.96 -10.41
N ILE A 241 9.21 3.26 -9.30
CA ILE A 241 10.25 2.36 -8.74
C ILE A 241 9.65 1.00 -8.42
N ALA A 242 8.50 0.97 -7.76
CA ALA A 242 7.81 -0.28 -7.45
C ALA A 242 7.36 -1.03 -8.71
N GLY A 243 6.85 -0.32 -9.72
CA GLY A 243 6.43 -0.88 -11.00
C GLY A 243 7.58 -1.52 -11.77
N ILE A 244 8.76 -0.89 -11.79
CA ILE A 244 9.96 -1.45 -12.41
C ILE A 244 10.42 -2.71 -11.67
N VAL A 245 10.53 -2.64 -10.33
CA VAL A 245 11.00 -3.78 -9.53
C VAL A 245 10.04 -4.96 -9.63
N SER A 246 8.76 -4.74 -9.34
CA SER A 246 7.76 -5.82 -9.38
C SER A 246 7.51 -6.33 -10.79
N GLY A 247 7.55 -5.47 -11.82
CA GLY A 247 7.44 -5.88 -13.21
C GLY A 247 8.62 -6.74 -13.66
N THR A 248 9.83 -6.42 -13.22
CA THR A 248 11.01 -7.26 -13.50
C THR A 248 10.90 -8.62 -12.82
N ILE A 249 10.47 -8.67 -11.54
CA ILE A 249 10.23 -9.93 -10.82
C ILE A 249 9.13 -10.75 -11.51
N LEU A 250 8.06 -10.09 -11.97
CA LEU A 250 6.96 -10.76 -12.68
C LEU A 250 7.43 -11.39 -13.98
N GLN A 251 8.31 -10.73 -14.74
CA GLN A 251 8.91 -11.28 -15.96
C GLN A 251 9.80 -12.48 -15.66
N MET A 252 10.61 -12.41 -14.61
CA MET A 252 11.41 -13.56 -14.14
C MET A 252 10.51 -14.73 -13.74
N LEU A 253 9.42 -14.45 -13.02
CA LEU A 253 8.43 -15.46 -12.66
C LEU A 253 7.78 -16.09 -13.90
N GLN A 254 7.44 -15.30 -14.91
CA GLN A 254 6.87 -15.78 -16.16
C GLN A 254 7.86 -16.69 -16.92
N TRP A 255 9.13 -16.28 -17.00
CA TRP A 255 10.16 -17.08 -17.60
C TRP A 255 10.34 -18.43 -16.88
N PHE A 256 10.42 -18.39 -15.55
CA PHE A 256 10.51 -19.61 -14.73
C PHE A 256 9.28 -20.51 -14.89
N TYR A 257 8.08 -19.93 -14.96
CA TYR A 257 6.84 -20.67 -15.18
C TYR A 257 6.84 -21.40 -16.52
N ILE A 258 7.29 -20.75 -17.60
CA ILE A 258 7.39 -21.34 -18.93
C ILE A 258 8.39 -22.51 -18.91
N ASP A 259 9.56 -22.32 -18.32
CA ASP A 259 10.58 -23.36 -18.21
C ASP A 259 10.07 -24.58 -17.42
N LEU A 260 9.40 -24.33 -16.30
CA LEU A 260 8.77 -25.36 -15.48
C LEU A 260 7.69 -26.13 -16.25
N GLN A 261 6.87 -25.45 -17.07
CA GLN A 261 5.84 -26.07 -17.89
C GLN A 261 6.45 -27.01 -18.96
N PHE A 262 7.55 -26.62 -19.60
CA PHE A 262 8.29 -27.49 -20.53
C PHE A 262 8.94 -28.69 -19.82
N GLY A 263 9.47 -28.51 -18.62
CA GLY A 263 10.02 -29.57 -17.80
C GLY A 263 8.97 -30.63 -17.40
N ILE A 264 7.80 -30.16 -16.97
CA ILE A 264 6.69 -31.04 -16.56
C ILE A 264 6.04 -31.71 -17.76
N SER A 265 5.95 -31.08 -18.94
CA SER A 265 5.39 -31.71 -20.13
C SER A 265 6.16 -32.95 -20.55
N LYS A 266 7.47 -33.03 -20.29
CA LYS A 266 8.30 -34.21 -20.49
C LYS A 266 8.02 -35.34 -19.47
N LEU A 267 7.55 -35.00 -18.28
CA LEU A 267 7.15 -35.92 -17.20
C LEU A 267 5.65 -36.31 -17.26
N SER A 268 4.88 -35.68 -18.18
CA SER A 268 3.42 -35.69 -18.15
C SER A 268 2.76 -36.93 -18.80
N MET A 269 3.48 -38.00 -18.99
CA MET A 269 2.83 -39.29 -19.36
C MET A 269 1.78 -39.72 -18.31
N LEU A 270 1.90 -39.23 -17.05
CA LEU A 270 0.98 -39.58 -15.94
C LEU A 270 -0.11 -38.53 -15.67
N TYR A 271 0.15 -37.27 -15.94
CA TYR A 271 -0.79 -36.18 -15.55
C TYR A 271 -1.44 -35.48 -16.76
N GLY A 272 -0.96 -35.63 -17.96
CA GLY A 272 -1.52 -35.08 -19.20
C GLY A 272 -1.82 -33.57 -19.10
N SER A 273 -2.88 -33.13 -19.77
CA SER A 273 -3.36 -31.75 -19.75
C SER A 273 -3.90 -31.28 -18.36
N PHE A 274 -4.11 -32.22 -17.42
CA PHE A 274 -4.68 -31.94 -16.13
C PHE A 274 -3.75 -31.09 -15.23
N ALA A 275 -2.43 -31.16 -15.46
CA ALA A 275 -1.44 -30.38 -14.70
C ALA A 275 -1.45 -28.88 -15.06
N ALA A 276 -1.93 -28.49 -16.22
CA ALA A 276 -1.88 -27.10 -16.70
C ALA A 276 -2.71 -26.14 -15.86
N ILE A 277 -3.91 -26.55 -15.42
CA ILE A 277 -4.81 -25.70 -14.64
C ILE A 277 -4.23 -25.40 -13.24
N PRO A 278 -3.78 -26.40 -12.44
CA PRO A 278 -3.13 -26.13 -11.15
C PRO A 278 -1.87 -25.27 -11.28
N LEU A 279 -1.05 -25.51 -12.30
CA LEU A 279 0.14 -24.69 -12.55
C LEU A 279 -0.20 -23.25 -12.91
N PHE A 280 -1.24 -23.05 -13.70
CA PHE A 280 -1.75 -21.71 -14.02
C PHE A 280 -2.26 -20.98 -12.76
N ILE A 281 -3.00 -21.67 -11.90
CA ILE A 281 -3.47 -21.10 -10.62
C ILE A 281 -2.28 -20.74 -9.73
N LEU A 282 -1.25 -21.59 -9.66
CA LEU A 282 -0.02 -21.31 -8.92
C LEU A 282 0.70 -20.08 -9.47
N PHE A 283 0.84 -19.99 -10.80
CA PHE A 283 1.42 -18.82 -11.46
C PHE A 283 0.63 -17.55 -11.14
N LEU A 284 -0.69 -17.60 -11.18
CA LEU A 284 -1.56 -16.48 -10.85
C LEU A 284 -1.40 -16.06 -9.38
N GLN A 285 -1.30 -17.04 -8.46
CA GLN A 285 -1.06 -16.81 -7.05
C GLN A 285 0.28 -16.11 -6.80
N MET A 286 1.34 -16.58 -7.46
CA MET A 286 2.66 -15.97 -7.34
C MET A 286 2.69 -14.58 -7.97
N SER A 287 1.98 -14.38 -9.08
CA SER A 287 1.85 -13.08 -9.74
C SER A 287 1.18 -12.06 -8.83
N TRP A 288 0.09 -12.41 -8.15
CA TRP A 288 -0.56 -11.53 -7.17
C TRP A 288 0.33 -11.24 -5.96
N ASN A 289 1.11 -12.23 -5.47
CA ASN A 289 2.08 -11.98 -4.40
C ASN A 289 3.12 -10.92 -4.83
N VAL A 290 3.63 -11.01 -6.06
CA VAL A 290 4.60 -10.04 -6.60
C VAL A 290 3.96 -8.65 -6.78
N VAL A 291 2.74 -8.57 -7.29
CA VAL A 291 2.01 -7.30 -7.47
C VAL A 291 1.76 -6.63 -6.12
N LEU A 292 1.28 -7.36 -5.13
CA LEU A 292 1.02 -6.79 -3.80
C LEU A 292 2.32 -6.46 -3.05
N LEU A 293 3.40 -7.23 -3.25
CA LEU A 293 4.73 -6.87 -2.75
C LEU A 293 5.22 -5.55 -3.40
N GLY A 294 4.93 -5.34 -4.69
CA GLY A 294 5.17 -4.06 -5.36
C GLY A 294 4.39 -2.91 -4.74
N ALA A 295 3.13 -3.13 -4.36
CA ALA A 295 2.33 -2.13 -3.65
C ALA A 295 2.93 -1.78 -2.28
N GLU A 296 3.41 -2.78 -1.52
CA GLU A 296 4.15 -2.59 -0.27
C GLU A 296 5.44 -1.80 -0.49
N LEU A 297 6.16 -2.09 -1.57
CA LEU A 297 7.37 -1.36 -1.93
C LEU A 297 7.07 0.11 -2.28
N ALA A 298 5.98 0.38 -2.99
CA ALA A 298 5.53 1.75 -3.29
C ALA A 298 5.17 2.51 -2.01
N PHE A 299 4.41 1.87 -1.12
CA PHE A 299 4.04 2.40 0.19
C PHE A 299 5.28 2.67 1.06
N ALA A 300 6.19 1.69 1.18
CA ALA A 300 7.42 1.82 1.94
C ALA A 300 8.31 2.95 1.40
N ASN A 301 8.48 3.03 0.08
CA ASN A 301 9.30 4.08 -0.54
C ASN A 301 8.71 5.49 -0.32
N GLN A 302 7.39 5.63 -0.32
CA GLN A 302 6.73 6.91 -0.06
C GLN A 302 6.79 7.31 1.41
N ASN A 303 6.74 6.35 2.33
CA ASN A 303 6.54 6.59 3.75
C ASN A 303 7.80 6.32 4.61
N VAL A 304 8.93 5.90 4.02
CA VAL A 304 10.14 5.54 4.76
C VAL A 304 10.61 6.64 5.72
N SER A 305 10.51 7.91 5.33
CA SER A 305 10.87 9.04 6.20
C SER A 305 9.96 9.17 7.42
N ARG A 306 8.68 8.79 7.31
CA ARG A 306 7.75 8.76 8.46
C ARG A 306 8.12 7.66 9.44
N TYR A 307 8.48 6.48 8.94
CA TYR A 307 8.87 5.33 9.77
C TYR A 307 10.22 5.51 10.45
N GLU A 308 11.13 6.31 9.90
CA GLU A 308 12.38 6.69 10.57
C GLU A 308 12.10 7.37 11.91
N PHE A 309 11.15 8.31 11.93
CA PHE A 309 10.72 8.99 13.14
C PHE A 309 9.85 8.10 14.05
N GLU A 310 9.14 7.13 13.50
CA GLU A 310 8.20 6.28 14.24
C GLU A 310 8.91 5.27 15.14
N SER A 311 10.02 4.69 14.71
CA SER A 311 10.80 3.75 15.53
C SER A 311 11.46 4.44 16.73
N GLN A 312 11.82 5.72 16.59
CA GLN A 312 12.32 6.54 17.69
C GLN A 312 11.22 6.94 18.69
N ALA A 313 9.96 7.05 18.23
CA ALA A 313 8.84 7.40 19.06
C ALA A 313 8.35 6.26 19.97
N LEU A 314 8.48 5.00 19.51
CA LEU A 314 8.03 3.82 20.26
C LEU A 314 8.88 3.52 21.51
N ASN A 315 10.11 4.02 21.60
CA ASN A 315 11.05 3.79 22.71
C ASN A 315 11.22 5.02 23.62
N ILE A 316 10.28 5.96 23.58
CA ILE A 316 10.37 7.15 24.44
C ILE A 316 10.10 6.78 25.90
N SER A 317 10.96 7.24 26.82
CA SER A 317 10.74 7.02 28.25
C SER A 317 9.46 7.74 28.72
N HIS A 318 8.82 7.18 29.74
CA HIS A 318 7.62 7.79 30.34
C HIS A 318 7.89 9.23 30.80
N TYR A 319 9.06 9.50 31.38
CA TYR A 319 9.50 10.85 31.75
C TYR A 319 9.55 11.79 30.54
N LYS A 320 10.15 11.38 29.44
CA LYS A 320 10.26 12.23 28.25
C LYS A 320 8.89 12.46 27.57
N LYS A 321 7.98 11.46 27.61
CA LYS A 321 6.59 11.63 27.17
C LYS A 321 5.88 12.71 28.02
N ARG A 322 6.00 12.67 29.37
CA ARG A 322 5.43 13.68 30.26
C ARG A 322 5.99 15.08 29.97
N LEU A 323 7.31 15.20 29.78
CA LEU A 323 7.95 16.47 29.42
C LEU A 323 7.35 17.05 28.11
N LEU A 324 7.31 16.23 27.04
CA LEU A 324 6.76 16.65 25.76
C LEU A 324 5.28 17.01 25.85
N THR A 325 4.52 16.34 26.69
CA THR A 325 3.10 16.64 26.93
C THR A 325 2.93 18.06 27.48
N ILE A 326 3.75 18.44 28.46
CA ILE A 326 3.70 19.81 29.03
C ILE A 326 4.17 20.85 28.00
N VAL A 327 5.21 20.55 27.21
CA VAL A 327 5.69 21.44 26.14
C VAL A 327 4.61 21.66 25.08
N ILE A 328 3.96 20.59 24.61
CA ILE A 328 2.87 20.69 23.62
C ILE A 328 1.71 21.50 24.18
N MET A 329 1.32 21.21 25.42
CA MET A 329 0.23 21.96 26.09
C MET A 329 0.56 23.44 26.22
N ARG A 330 1.82 23.78 26.58
CA ARG A 330 2.29 25.17 26.64
C ARG A 330 2.20 25.86 25.28
N MET A 331 2.61 25.21 24.21
CA MET A 331 2.52 25.78 22.85
C MET A 331 1.07 26.08 22.46
N ILE A 332 0.16 25.13 22.72
CA ILE A 332 -1.27 25.28 22.43
C ILE A 332 -1.86 26.46 23.24
N ILE A 333 -1.54 26.54 24.55
CA ILE A 333 -2.04 27.61 25.42
C ILE A 333 -1.49 28.98 24.99
N ARG A 334 -0.20 29.09 24.72
CA ARG A 334 0.44 30.33 24.29
C ARG A 334 -0.17 30.84 23.00
N ASN A 335 -0.33 29.99 22.03
CA ASN A 335 -0.92 30.31 20.73
C ASN A 335 -2.37 30.80 20.89
N PHE A 336 -3.13 30.12 21.76
CA PHE A 336 -4.51 30.50 22.06
C PHE A 336 -4.61 31.90 22.73
N ILE A 337 -3.72 32.21 23.70
CA ILE A 337 -3.68 33.51 24.36
C ILE A 337 -3.28 34.62 23.38
N SER A 338 -2.36 34.36 22.47
CA SER A 338 -1.93 35.33 21.46
C SER A 338 -2.97 35.54 20.35
N GLY A 339 -4.08 34.79 20.33
CA GLY A 339 -5.10 34.88 19.28
C GLY A 339 -4.63 34.42 17.91
N GLU A 340 -3.55 33.62 17.84
CA GLU A 340 -3.01 33.10 16.62
C GLU A 340 -3.80 31.86 16.16
N HIS A 341 -3.55 31.44 14.90
CA HIS A 341 -4.19 30.27 14.31
C HIS A 341 -3.85 29.00 15.11
N PRO A 342 -4.84 28.18 15.54
CA PRO A 342 -4.59 26.95 16.29
C PRO A 342 -3.67 25.98 15.55
N TYR A 343 -2.74 25.35 16.26
CA TYR A 343 -1.80 24.40 15.69
C TYR A 343 -2.46 23.09 15.26
N SER A 344 -2.00 22.53 14.13
CA SER A 344 -2.22 21.15 13.74
C SER A 344 -1.15 20.22 14.34
N SER A 345 -1.37 18.89 14.27
CA SER A 345 -0.35 17.90 14.69
C SER A 345 0.93 18.01 13.86
N GLU A 346 0.81 18.34 12.59
CA GLU A 346 1.88 18.49 11.63
C GLU A 346 2.78 19.68 11.98
N GLU A 347 2.18 20.83 12.29
CA GLU A 347 2.89 22.04 12.65
C GLU A 347 3.65 21.87 13.98
N LEU A 348 3.00 21.26 14.99
CA LEU A 348 3.66 20.93 16.26
C LEU A 348 4.84 19.97 16.07
N SER A 349 4.68 18.99 15.19
CA SER A 349 5.75 18.04 14.85
C SER A 349 6.96 18.72 14.21
N VAL A 350 6.73 19.67 13.30
CA VAL A 350 7.79 20.43 12.62
C VAL A 350 8.51 21.35 13.61
N GLN A 351 7.77 22.09 14.44
CA GLN A 351 8.36 23.03 15.41
C GLN A 351 9.19 22.32 16.47
N LEU A 352 8.69 21.20 17.00
CA LEU A 352 9.37 20.42 18.05
C LEU A 352 10.42 19.45 17.50
N LYS A 353 10.47 19.26 16.19
CA LYS A 353 11.32 18.24 15.51
C LYS A 353 11.13 16.84 16.09
N ILE A 354 9.89 16.49 16.41
CA ILE A 354 9.51 15.16 16.92
C ILE A 354 8.52 14.48 15.97
N PRO A 355 8.42 13.14 16.01
CA PRO A 355 7.52 12.38 15.14
C PRO A 355 6.06 12.84 15.28
N VAL A 356 5.39 13.06 14.16
CA VAL A 356 3.97 13.48 14.14
C VAL A 356 3.05 12.47 14.84
N ARG A 357 3.41 11.18 14.83
CA ARG A 357 2.66 10.14 15.55
C ARG A 357 2.73 10.35 17.07
N LEU A 358 3.92 10.64 17.60
CA LEU A 358 4.08 10.94 19.01
C LEU A 358 3.27 12.17 19.43
N VAL A 359 3.27 13.21 18.56
CA VAL A 359 2.41 14.39 18.78
C VAL A 359 0.94 13.99 18.79
N ARG A 360 0.49 13.19 17.84
CA ARG A 360 -0.90 12.72 17.77
C ARG A 360 -1.30 11.88 18.98
N ASP A 361 -0.42 10.97 19.42
CA ASP A 361 -0.65 10.14 20.61
C ASP A 361 -0.79 11.01 21.87
N ILE A 362 0.12 11.99 22.05
CA ILE A 362 0.06 12.94 23.18
C ILE A 362 -1.20 13.80 23.11
N ILE A 363 -1.54 14.32 21.93
CA ILE A 363 -2.76 15.14 21.74
C ILE A 363 -4.02 14.30 21.98
N GLN A 364 -4.03 13.05 21.56
CA GLN A 364 -5.14 12.14 21.80
C GLN A 364 -5.33 11.90 23.30
N ASP A 365 -4.24 11.69 24.05
CA ASP A 365 -4.29 11.58 25.51
C ASP A 365 -4.85 12.87 26.12
N LEU A 366 -4.34 14.05 25.71
CA LEU A 366 -4.81 15.36 26.17
C LEU A 366 -6.30 15.60 25.84
N ASN A 367 -6.74 15.23 24.65
CA ASN A 367 -8.14 15.37 24.23
C ASN A 367 -9.06 14.42 25.00
N THR A 368 -8.64 13.17 25.22
CA THR A 368 -9.39 12.19 26.03
C THR A 368 -9.51 12.63 27.47
N ALA A 369 -8.46 13.26 28.02
CA ALA A 369 -8.50 13.88 29.34
C ALA A 369 -9.32 15.19 29.40
N GLY A 370 -9.84 15.70 28.27
CA GLY A 370 -10.56 16.97 28.20
C GLY A 370 -9.70 18.22 28.46
N LEU A 371 -8.38 18.08 28.27
CA LEU A 371 -7.41 19.18 28.42
C LEU A 371 -7.25 19.98 27.13
N VAL A 372 -7.53 19.36 26.00
CA VAL A 372 -7.47 19.94 24.65
C VAL A 372 -8.74 19.63 23.89
N SER A 373 -9.24 20.58 23.12
CA SER A 373 -10.39 20.45 22.22
C SER A 373 -9.96 20.52 20.76
N ILE A 374 -10.69 19.80 19.90
CA ILE A 374 -10.47 19.79 18.45
C ILE A 374 -11.28 20.93 17.83
N VAL A 375 -10.64 21.73 16.99
CA VAL A 375 -11.26 22.77 16.18
C VAL A 375 -11.16 22.37 14.70
N ILE A 376 -12.27 22.51 13.99
CA ILE A 376 -12.33 22.32 12.55
C ILE A 376 -12.44 23.70 11.92
N ILE A 377 -11.45 24.06 11.11
CA ILE A 377 -11.43 25.32 10.39
C ILE A 377 -11.98 25.06 8.99
N SER A 378 -12.92 25.90 8.54
CA SER A 378 -13.77 25.68 7.36
C SER A 378 -13.02 25.35 6.06
N ASP A 379 -11.76 25.74 5.92
CA ASP A 379 -10.96 25.54 4.71
C ASP A 379 -9.93 24.40 4.80
N SER A 380 -9.74 23.80 5.97
CA SER A 380 -8.75 22.73 6.14
C SER A 380 -9.40 21.42 6.55
N LYS A 381 -9.00 20.32 5.88
CA LYS A 381 -9.37 18.96 6.30
C LYS A 381 -8.56 18.50 7.53
N GLU A 382 -7.69 19.34 8.05
CA GLU A 382 -6.81 19.05 9.19
C GLU A 382 -7.48 19.44 10.51
N ARG A 383 -7.18 18.67 11.55
CA ARG A 383 -7.65 18.93 12.92
C ARG A 383 -6.68 19.88 13.59
N HIS A 384 -7.21 20.95 14.15
CA HIS A 384 -6.46 21.95 14.92
C HIS A 384 -6.85 21.85 16.38
N PHE A 385 -6.02 22.37 17.28
CA PHE A 385 -6.14 22.12 18.70
C PHE A 385 -6.10 23.41 19.51
N GLN A 386 -6.99 23.50 20.51
CA GLN A 386 -7.04 24.61 21.46
C GLN A 386 -7.22 24.06 22.89
N PRO A 387 -6.98 24.86 23.96
CA PRO A 387 -7.27 24.44 25.31
C PRO A 387 -8.74 24.01 25.46
N GLY A 388 -8.98 22.89 26.15
CA GLY A 388 -10.33 22.34 26.39
C GLY A 388 -11.00 22.88 27.66
N MET A 389 -10.27 23.67 28.43
CA MET A 389 -10.75 24.29 29.68
C MET A 389 -10.01 25.61 29.97
N ASP A 390 -10.40 26.32 31.05
CA ASP A 390 -9.79 27.57 31.43
C ASP A 390 -8.27 27.42 31.64
N VAL A 391 -7.50 28.25 30.95
CA VAL A 391 -6.03 28.28 31.01
C VAL A 391 -5.49 28.62 32.38
N ASN A 392 -6.30 29.31 33.23
CA ASN A 392 -5.95 29.64 34.59
C ASN A 392 -6.06 28.44 35.56
N MET A 393 -6.62 27.34 35.16
CA MET A 393 -6.69 26.10 35.93
C MET A 393 -5.57 25.10 35.55
N LEU A 394 -4.88 25.34 34.46
CA LEU A 394 -3.92 24.39 33.86
C LEU A 394 -2.53 24.55 34.49
N THR A 395 -2.34 24.02 35.71
CA THR A 395 -1.00 23.87 36.32
C THR A 395 -0.33 22.58 35.83
N VAL A 396 1.00 22.51 36.00
CA VAL A 396 1.77 21.32 35.63
C VAL A 396 1.25 20.07 36.35
N SER A 397 1.03 20.15 37.66
CA SER A 397 0.54 19.02 38.46
C SER A 397 -0.88 18.61 38.07
N PHE A 398 -1.76 19.58 37.76
CA PHE A 398 -3.14 19.31 37.35
C PHE A 398 -3.20 18.51 36.03
N VAL A 399 -2.43 18.94 35.03
CA VAL A 399 -2.38 18.23 33.71
C VAL A 399 -1.83 16.81 33.86
N LEU A 400 -0.74 16.64 34.62
CA LEU A 400 -0.15 15.33 34.86
C LEU A 400 -1.08 14.40 35.65
N SER A 401 -1.69 14.88 36.73
CA SER A 401 -2.62 14.09 37.54
C SER A 401 -3.86 13.66 36.72
N LYS A 402 -4.37 14.55 35.85
CA LYS A 402 -5.50 14.25 35.01
C LYS A 402 -5.19 13.17 33.95
N LEU A 403 -3.97 13.15 33.43
CA LEU A 403 -3.48 12.12 32.51
C LEU A 403 -3.19 10.79 33.22
N ASP A 404 -2.58 10.84 34.41
CA ASP A 404 -2.26 9.64 35.18
C ASP A 404 -3.53 8.89 35.65
N ARG A 405 -4.65 9.57 35.76
CA ARG A 405 -5.99 9.01 36.10
C ARG A 405 -6.83 8.65 34.88
N MET A 406 -6.27 8.76 33.66
CA MET A 406 -6.96 8.31 32.45
C MET A 406 -7.05 6.78 32.41
N GLY A 407 -8.24 6.27 32.18
CA GLY A 407 -8.50 4.85 32.00
C GLY A 407 -9.84 4.43 32.59
N LEU A 408 -10.19 3.18 32.39
CA LEU A 408 -11.34 2.58 33.06
C LEU A 408 -10.87 2.13 34.45
N ASP A 409 -11.48 2.65 35.51
CA ASP A 409 -11.43 2.05 36.84
C ASP A 409 -12.10 0.66 36.73
N GLN A 410 -11.30 -0.35 36.39
CA GLN A 410 -11.80 -1.72 36.33
C GLN A 410 -12.19 -2.16 37.75
N LYS A 411 -13.48 -2.27 37.99
CA LYS A 411 -14.07 -2.86 39.20
C LYS A 411 -13.65 -4.30 39.46
N SER A 412 -12.78 -4.88 38.62
CA SER A 412 -12.35 -6.27 38.69
C SER A 412 -11.08 -6.51 39.49
N VAL A 413 -10.41 -5.48 39.97
CA VAL A 413 -9.24 -5.65 40.83
C VAL A 413 -9.71 -5.78 42.28
N VAL A 414 -9.47 -6.94 42.88
CA VAL A 414 -9.77 -7.17 44.30
C VAL A 414 -8.97 -6.16 45.13
N GLN A 415 -9.68 -5.24 45.78
CA GLN A 415 -9.04 -4.27 46.65
C GLN A 415 -8.45 -4.98 47.88
N THR A 416 -7.13 -4.86 48.03
CA THR A 416 -6.42 -5.38 49.19
C THR A 416 -6.06 -4.21 50.14
N ARG A 417 -5.88 -4.54 51.41
CA ARG A 417 -5.48 -3.57 52.44
C ARG A 417 -4.14 -2.87 52.11
N GLU A 418 -3.30 -3.51 51.37
CA GLU A 418 -2.03 -2.97 50.86
C GLU A 418 -2.25 -1.93 49.76
N MET A 419 -3.21 -2.19 48.85
CA MET A 419 -3.57 -1.23 47.80
C MET A 419 -4.15 0.07 48.40
N ASP A 420 -4.95 -0.03 49.43
CA ASP A 420 -5.51 1.16 50.11
C ASP A 420 -4.40 2.01 50.71
N LYS A 421 -3.40 1.39 51.39
CA LYS A 421 -2.25 2.12 51.94
C LYS A 421 -1.39 2.77 50.86
N ILE A 422 -1.14 2.08 49.75
CA ILE A 422 -0.35 2.60 48.63
C ILE A 422 -1.11 3.78 47.99
N ASN A 423 -2.41 3.65 47.78
CA ASN A 423 -3.24 4.71 47.22
C ASN A 423 -3.27 5.98 48.12
N GLU A 424 -3.30 5.77 49.43
CA GLU A 424 -3.19 6.89 50.39
C GLU A 424 -1.84 7.62 50.25
N ILE A 425 -0.74 6.90 50.14
CA ILE A 425 0.61 7.45 49.93
C ILE A 425 0.68 8.22 48.60
N LEU A 426 0.21 7.63 47.49
CA LEU A 426 0.21 8.28 46.18
C LEU A 426 -0.63 9.56 46.18
N THR A 427 -1.78 9.54 46.83
CA THR A 427 -2.64 10.73 46.98
C THR A 427 -1.96 11.84 47.82
N LYS A 428 -1.16 11.46 48.81
CA LYS A 428 -0.35 12.44 49.59
C LYS A 428 0.74 13.06 48.73
N PHE A 429 1.42 12.28 47.87
CA PHE A 429 2.41 12.80 46.93
C PHE A 429 1.78 13.77 45.91
N GLU A 430 0.63 13.45 45.34
CA GLU A 430 -0.08 14.35 44.44
C GLU A 430 -0.42 15.70 45.15
N LYS A 431 -0.91 15.65 46.40
CA LYS A 431 -1.20 16.84 47.16
C LYS A 431 0.05 17.68 47.45
N CYS A 432 1.20 17.05 47.72
CA CYS A 432 2.47 17.75 47.88
C CYS A 432 2.92 18.45 46.60
N MET A 433 2.81 17.76 45.47
CA MET A 433 3.13 18.35 44.14
C MET A 433 2.21 19.56 43.85
N ALA A 434 0.91 19.44 44.13
CA ALA A 434 -0.06 20.50 43.87
C ALA A 434 0.20 21.77 44.72
N LYS A 435 0.76 21.59 45.93
CA LYS A 435 1.07 22.70 46.87
C LYS A 435 2.49 23.25 46.69
N SER A 436 3.30 22.68 45.82
CA SER A 436 4.67 23.14 45.60
C SER A 436 4.69 24.50 44.92
N ASP A 437 5.60 25.38 45.35
CA ASP A 437 5.84 26.70 44.73
C ASP A 437 6.32 26.57 43.25
N HIS A 438 6.81 25.40 42.86
CA HIS A 438 7.19 25.10 41.50
C HIS A 438 6.02 24.60 40.64
N ASN A 439 4.81 24.44 41.17
CA ASN A 439 3.62 24.09 40.43
C ASN A 439 3.03 25.29 39.70
N LEU A 440 3.73 25.76 38.68
CA LEU A 440 3.35 26.95 37.93
C LEU A 440 2.17 26.67 36.97
N LEU A 441 1.44 27.70 36.62
CA LEU A 441 0.51 27.68 35.50
C LEU A 441 1.30 27.49 34.21
N ILE A 442 0.82 26.61 33.31
CA ILE A 442 1.54 26.30 32.06
C ILE A 442 1.67 27.55 31.17
N LYS A 443 0.75 28.51 31.28
CA LYS A 443 0.82 29.79 30.57
C LYS A 443 1.99 30.67 30.99
N ASP A 444 2.45 30.53 32.24
CA ASP A 444 3.46 31.38 32.85
C ASP A 444 4.89 30.80 32.76
N ILE A 445 5.00 29.54 32.24
CA ILE A 445 6.27 28.90 31.89
C ILE A 445 6.74 29.39 30.54
#